data_684a965e3d239939985f576f16bea64d
#
_entry.id   684a965e3d239939985f576f16bea64d
#
_cell.length_a   1.000
_cell.length_b   1.000
_cell.length_c   1.000
_cell.angle_alpha   90.00
_cell.angle_beta   90.00
_cell.angle_gamma   90.00
#
_symmetry.space_group_name_H-M   'P 1'
#
loop_
_entity.id
_entity.type
_entity.pdbx_description
1 polymer ?
#
loop_
_entity_poly.entity_id
_entity_poly.type
_entity_poly.pdbx_seq_one_letter_code
_entity_poly.pdbx_strand_id
1 'polypeptide(L)'
;MNIRETLKNKNRIIIKIGSSSLTHPQTGALDLTKLEILIREICNIKNMGKDVILVSSGAIAVGSRSVGFHEKPKKLEEKQACAAIGQAKLMMIYQKLFSEYGHMAAQVLMTKNTITNDESRKNAYNTFQELLKLGAIPIVNENDTVSTYEIQFGDNDTLSALVASLVGADLLILLSDIDGLFTDDPHHNPNAEFIHVVENLDENLMRMGKDTSSTVGTGGMSTKLSAAKIATTSGADMIIANGEDFHIIHKLLQGRDYGTLFLGKKDHTFSLEEYLHTINN
;
A
#
# COMPACT_ATOMS: atom_id res chain seq x y z
N MET A 1 4.29 -28.58 5.54
CA MET A 1 4.70 -27.68 4.44
C MET A 1 4.62 -26.26 4.98
N ASN A 2 5.68 -25.48 4.90
CA ASN A 2 5.62 -24.10 5.39
C ASN A 2 4.69 -23.31 4.45
N ILE A 3 3.59 -22.76 4.98
CA ILE A 3 2.58 -22.03 4.21
C ILE A 3 3.21 -20.87 3.42
N ARG A 4 4.27 -20.25 3.96
CA ARG A 4 4.99 -19.13 3.32
C ARG A 4 5.70 -19.54 2.02
N GLU A 5 5.97 -20.83 1.79
CA GLU A 5 6.54 -21.32 0.51
C GLU A 5 5.61 -21.02 -0.69
N THR A 6 4.30 -20.87 -0.45
CA THR A 6 3.33 -20.47 -1.49
C THR A 6 3.57 -19.08 -2.05
N LEU A 7 4.23 -18.20 -1.29
CA LEU A 7 4.54 -16.83 -1.70
C LEU A 7 5.46 -16.77 -2.92
N LYS A 8 6.31 -17.79 -3.12
CA LYS A 8 7.18 -17.90 -4.30
C LYS A 8 6.39 -17.97 -5.62
N ASN A 9 5.18 -18.53 -5.55
CA ASN A 9 4.32 -18.78 -6.72
C ASN A 9 3.34 -17.65 -7.02
N LYS A 10 3.34 -16.57 -6.22
CA LYS A 10 2.49 -15.40 -6.47
C LYS A 10 2.96 -14.66 -7.72
N ASN A 11 2.03 -14.31 -8.60
CA ASN A 11 2.32 -13.72 -9.92
C ASN A 11 1.96 -12.26 -10.04
N ARG A 12 0.87 -11.82 -9.39
CA ARG A 12 0.45 -10.41 -9.38
C ARG A 12 0.55 -9.85 -7.98
N ILE A 13 1.52 -8.98 -7.78
CA ILE A 13 1.94 -8.50 -6.47
C ILE A 13 1.70 -7.00 -6.37
N ILE A 14 1.06 -6.58 -5.28
CA ILE A 14 0.95 -5.17 -4.93
C ILE A 14 1.87 -4.90 -3.76
N ILE A 15 2.66 -3.83 -3.88
CA ILE A 15 3.53 -3.35 -2.82
C ILE A 15 3.04 -1.96 -2.42
N LYS A 16 2.68 -1.80 -1.15
CA LYS A 16 2.31 -0.49 -0.59
C LYS A 16 3.41 0.02 0.30
N ILE A 17 3.78 1.28 0.11
CA ILE A 17 4.77 1.98 0.93
C ILE A 17 4.18 3.26 1.54
N GLY A 18 4.54 3.51 2.79
CA GLY A 18 4.16 4.73 3.51
C GLY A 18 5.09 5.92 3.20
N SER A 19 4.63 7.14 3.49
CA SER A 19 5.46 8.35 3.31
C SER A 19 6.69 8.36 4.23
N SER A 20 6.57 7.86 5.45
CA SER A 20 7.68 7.75 6.42
C SER A 20 8.80 6.85 5.93
N SER A 21 8.48 5.82 5.15
CA SER A 21 9.48 4.91 4.58
C SER A 21 10.27 5.52 3.41
N LEU A 22 9.78 6.63 2.84
CA LEU A 22 10.38 7.29 1.67
C LEU A 22 11.21 8.53 2.01
N THR A 23 11.15 9.01 3.25
CA THR A 23 11.74 10.29 3.63
C THR A 23 12.65 10.15 4.83
N HIS A 24 13.69 10.97 4.87
CA HIS A 24 14.52 11.13 6.07
C HIS A 24 13.70 11.75 7.22
N PRO A 25 13.64 11.13 8.41
CA PRO A 25 12.83 11.64 9.52
C PRO A 25 13.21 13.07 9.95
N GLN A 26 14.52 13.40 9.89
CA GLN A 26 15.03 14.68 10.36
C GLN A 26 14.72 15.84 9.41
N THR A 27 14.77 15.60 8.10
CA THR A 27 14.65 16.64 7.07
C THR A 27 13.34 16.58 6.29
N GLY A 28 12.66 15.44 6.29
CA GLY A 28 11.50 15.17 5.42
C GLY A 28 11.85 15.14 3.92
N ALA A 29 13.14 15.21 3.56
CA ALA A 29 13.59 15.04 2.19
C ALA A 29 13.49 13.56 1.78
N LEU A 30 13.36 13.30 0.47
CA LEU A 30 13.35 11.94 -0.04
C LEU A 30 14.66 11.21 0.29
N ASP A 31 14.54 9.99 0.79
CA ASP A 31 15.66 9.06 0.96
C ASP A 31 15.90 8.34 -0.37
N LEU A 32 16.84 8.88 -1.14
CA LEU A 32 17.14 8.34 -2.47
C LEU A 32 17.74 6.93 -2.39
N THR A 33 18.48 6.61 -1.33
CA THR A 33 19.04 5.28 -1.13
C THR A 33 17.93 4.25 -0.93
N LYS A 34 16.96 4.55 -0.07
CA LYS A 34 15.79 3.68 0.11
C LYS A 34 14.98 3.54 -1.18
N LEU A 35 14.75 4.65 -1.90
CA LEU A 35 14.05 4.62 -3.18
C LEU A 35 14.75 3.71 -4.20
N GLU A 36 16.07 3.82 -4.31
CA GLU A 36 16.85 3.01 -5.25
C GLU A 36 16.77 1.51 -4.91
N ILE A 37 16.86 1.15 -3.63
CA ILE A 37 16.67 -0.23 -3.19
C ILE A 37 15.26 -0.72 -3.54
N LEU A 38 14.22 0.05 -3.23
CA LEU A 38 12.83 -0.29 -3.55
C LEU A 38 12.66 -0.56 -5.05
N ILE A 39 13.14 0.35 -5.90
CA ILE A 39 13.01 0.22 -7.35
C ILE A 39 13.74 -1.01 -7.86
N ARG A 40 14.93 -1.28 -7.36
CA ARG A 40 15.70 -2.48 -7.73
C ARG A 40 14.97 -3.77 -7.33
N GLU A 41 14.37 -3.81 -6.13
CA GLU A 41 13.56 -4.96 -5.71
C GLU A 41 12.34 -5.17 -6.63
N ILE A 42 11.62 -4.09 -6.97
CA ILE A 42 10.47 -4.14 -7.90
C ILE A 42 10.90 -4.59 -9.30
N CYS A 43 11.98 -4.03 -9.84
CA CYS A 43 12.52 -4.42 -11.15
C CYS A 43 12.93 -5.88 -11.18
N ASN A 44 13.54 -6.38 -10.12
CA ASN A 44 13.91 -7.79 -10.00
C ASN A 44 12.68 -8.71 -10.03
N ILE A 45 11.60 -8.36 -9.33
CA ILE A 45 10.33 -9.10 -9.38
C ILE A 45 9.75 -9.08 -10.82
N LYS A 46 9.79 -7.93 -11.48
CA LYS A 46 9.33 -7.80 -12.87
C LYS A 46 10.15 -8.65 -13.82
N ASN A 47 11.47 -8.71 -13.64
CA ASN A 47 12.38 -9.56 -14.41
C ASN A 47 12.15 -11.06 -14.19
N MET A 48 11.54 -11.45 -13.07
CA MET A 48 11.07 -12.82 -12.82
C MET A 48 9.76 -13.16 -13.56
N GLY A 49 9.25 -12.26 -14.42
CA GLY A 49 8.02 -12.45 -15.18
C GLY A 49 6.73 -12.21 -14.39
N LYS A 50 6.82 -11.58 -13.22
CA LYS A 50 5.67 -11.28 -12.36
C LYS A 50 5.12 -9.88 -12.63
N ASP A 51 3.83 -9.69 -12.38
CA ASP A 51 3.20 -8.37 -12.39
C ASP A 51 3.42 -7.67 -11.06
N VAL A 52 3.83 -6.40 -11.09
CA VAL A 52 4.01 -5.58 -9.88
C VAL A 52 3.28 -4.26 -10.04
N ILE A 53 2.57 -3.86 -9.00
CA ILE A 53 1.93 -2.55 -8.86
C ILE A 53 2.45 -1.93 -7.56
N LEU A 54 2.92 -0.69 -7.63
CA LEU A 54 3.37 0.06 -6.46
C LEU A 54 2.28 1.04 -6.02
N VAL A 55 1.83 0.95 -4.78
CA VAL A 55 0.97 1.98 -4.16
C VAL A 55 1.85 2.86 -3.28
N SER A 56 2.06 4.10 -3.72
CA SER A 56 3.02 5.03 -3.13
C SER A 56 2.32 6.18 -2.44
N SER A 57 2.76 6.49 -1.24
CA SER A 57 2.39 7.70 -0.50
C SER A 57 3.44 8.81 -0.68
N GLY A 58 3.23 9.96 -0.01
CA GLY A 58 4.27 10.97 0.17
C GLY A 58 4.17 12.19 -0.76
N ALA A 59 3.20 12.25 -1.67
CA ALA A 59 3.05 13.39 -2.59
C ALA A 59 2.94 14.72 -1.83
N ILE A 60 2.06 14.83 -0.83
CA ILE A 60 1.89 16.04 -0.01
C ILE A 60 3.19 16.41 0.71
N ALA A 61 3.88 15.43 1.29
CA ALA A 61 5.13 15.68 2.01
C ALA A 61 6.24 16.23 1.10
N VAL A 62 6.41 15.61 -0.07
CA VAL A 62 7.39 16.05 -1.08
C VAL A 62 7.06 17.42 -1.62
N GLY A 63 5.78 17.70 -1.89
CA GLY A 63 5.33 19.01 -2.37
C GLY A 63 5.49 20.09 -1.32
N SER A 64 5.12 19.84 -0.07
CA SER A 64 5.29 20.77 1.04
C SER A 64 6.75 21.24 1.17
N ARG A 65 7.67 20.30 1.09
CA ARG A 65 9.11 20.62 1.12
C ARG A 65 9.55 21.40 -0.11
N SER A 66 9.00 21.08 -1.28
CA SER A 66 9.37 21.77 -2.53
C SER A 66 8.98 23.24 -2.53
N VAL A 67 7.92 23.62 -1.80
CA VAL A 67 7.46 25.01 -1.65
C VAL A 67 7.95 25.66 -0.36
N GLY A 68 8.81 24.99 0.43
CA GLY A 68 9.42 25.56 1.63
C GLY A 68 8.57 25.49 2.90
N PHE A 69 7.52 24.67 2.94
CA PHE A 69 6.77 24.48 4.17
C PHE A 69 7.58 23.66 5.20
N HIS A 70 7.69 24.19 6.42
CA HIS A 70 8.35 23.52 7.54
C HIS A 70 7.43 22.54 8.28
N GLU A 71 6.11 22.80 8.25
CA GLU A 71 5.07 21.96 8.85
C GLU A 71 4.16 21.35 7.77
N LYS A 72 3.43 20.30 8.14
CA LYS A 72 2.41 19.73 7.25
C LYS A 72 1.31 20.77 7.00
N PRO A 73 0.87 20.95 5.74
CA PRO A 73 -0.21 21.86 5.41
C PRO A 73 -1.50 21.46 6.15
N LYS A 74 -2.20 22.44 6.71
CA LYS A 74 -3.44 22.21 7.49
C LYS A 74 -4.69 22.42 6.64
N LYS A 75 -4.66 23.40 5.73
CA LYS A 75 -5.80 23.71 4.87
C LYS A 75 -5.88 22.73 3.71
N LEU A 76 -7.10 22.44 3.28
CA LEU A 76 -7.34 21.49 2.18
C LEU A 76 -6.66 21.93 0.89
N GLU A 77 -6.84 23.20 0.51
CA GLU A 77 -6.25 23.79 -0.70
C GLU A 77 -4.72 23.76 -0.70
N GLU A 78 -4.09 23.91 0.47
CA GLU A 78 -2.64 23.78 0.63
C GLU A 78 -2.20 22.33 0.44
N LYS A 79 -2.95 21.37 0.98
CA LYS A 79 -2.69 19.94 0.80
C LYS A 79 -2.82 19.55 -0.68
N GLN A 80 -3.89 20.00 -1.33
CA GLN A 80 -4.14 19.75 -2.76
C GLN A 80 -3.03 20.31 -3.65
N ALA A 81 -2.61 21.56 -3.41
CA ALA A 81 -1.52 22.21 -4.13
C ALA A 81 -0.19 21.47 -3.91
N CYS A 82 0.12 21.12 -2.64
CA CYS A 82 1.32 20.33 -2.32
C CYS A 82 1.27 18.94 -2.98
N ALA A 83 0.11 18.27 -2.99
CA ALA A 83 -0.05 16.98 -3.67
C ALA A 83 0.25 17.09 -5.17
N ALA A 84 -0.27 18.12 -5.85
CA ALA A 84 -0.02 18.36 -7.27
C ALA A 84 1.48 18.51 -7.57
N ILE A 85 2.18 19.33 -6.80
CA ILE A 85 3.63 19.58 -6.97
C ILE A 85 4.43 18.31 -6.64
N GLY A 86 4.10 17.68 -5.50
CA GLY A 86 4.86 16.54 -5.00
C GLY A 86 4.66 15.27 -5.82
N GLN A 87 3.45 15.04 -6.33
CA GLN A 87 3.16 13.87 -7.18
C GLN A 87 3.95 13.96 -8.49
N ALA A 88 4.03 15.13 -9.13
CA ALA A 88 4.83 15.33 -10.33
C ALA A 88 6.31 15.04 -10.06
N LYS A 89 6.85 15.53 -8.93
CA LYS A 89 8.24 15.30 -8.54
C LYS A 89 8.52 13.82 -8.23
N LEU A 90 7.63 13.13 -7.51
CA LEU A 90 7.76 11.70 -7.23
C LEU A 90 7.76 10.90 -8.52
N MET A 91 6.84 11.17 -9.44
CA MET A 91 6.77 10.45 -10.71
C MET A 91 8.01 10.67 -11.57
N MET A 92 8.57 11.87 -11.58
CA MET A 92 9.84 12.14 -12.28
C MET A 92 10.98 11.28 -11.72
N ILE A 93 11.06 11.12 -10.39
CA ILE A 93 12.10 10.30 -9.73
C ILE A 93 11.86 8.82 -10.02
N TYR A 94 10.63 8.33 -9.86
CA TYR A 94 10.28 6.95 -10.19
C TYR A 94 10.61 6.62 -11.65
N GLN A 95 10.17 7.47 -12.58
CA GLN A 95 10.44 7.29 -14.01
C GLN A 95 11.95 7.19 -14.29
N LYS A 96 12.74 8.09 -13.69
CA LYS A 96 14.18 8.07 -13.83
C LYS A 96 14.77 6.76 -13.31
N LEU A 97 14.45 6.36 -12.08
CA LEU A 97 15.02 5.17 -11.46
C LEU A 97 14.59 3.89 -12.18
N PHE A 98 13.32 3.75 -12.59
CA PHE A 98 12.87 2.59 -13.36
C PHE A 98 13.54 2.50 -14.72
N SER A 99 13.79 3.65 -15.39
CA SER A 99 14.44 3.67 -16.70
C SER A 99 15.88 3.18 -16.66
N GLU A 100 16.60 3.37 -15.54
CA GLU A 100 17.96 2.83 -15.35
C GLU A 100 18.00 1.28 -15.42
N TYR A 101 16.87 0.63 -15.11
CA TYR A 101 16.70 -0.83 -15.19
C TYR A 101 15.91 -1.28 -16.43
N GLY A 102 15.63 -0.37 -17.37
CA GLY A 102 14.90 -0.67 -18.61
C GLY A 102 13.40 -0.88 -18.43
N HIS A 103 12.80 -0.40 -17.33
CA HIS A 103 11.37 -0.49 -17.05
C HIS A 103 10.67 0.86 -17.19
N MET A 104 9.36 0.80 -17.48
CA MET A 104 8.48 1.97 -17.58
C MET A 104 7.59 2.07 -16.36
N ALA A 105 7.56 3.24 -15.72
CA ALA A 105 6.55 3.57 -14.72
C ALA A 105 5.33 4.23 -15.37
N ALA A 106 4.13 3.91 -14.89
CA ALA A 106 2.89 4.52 -15.35
C ALA A 106 2.09 5.04 -14.15
N GLN A 107 1.70 6.31 -14.16
CA GLN A 107 0.91 6.90 -13.09
C GLN A 107 -0.56 6.52 -13.19
N VAL A 108 -1.16 6.09 -12.07
CA VAL A 108 -2.60 5.87 -11.93
C VAL A 108 -3.06 6.57 -10.65
N LEU A 109 -3.85 7.64 -10.80
CA LEU A 109 -4.42 8.38 -9.68
C LEU A 109 -5.89 8.00 -9.51
N MET A 110 -6.27 7.63 -8.29
CA MET A 110 -7.60 7.13 -7.97
C MET A 110 -8.26 7.97 -6.88
N THR A 111 -9.58 8.06 -6.94
CA THR A 111 -10.42 8.58 -5.87
C THR A 111 -11.39 7.49 -5.44
N LYS A 112 -12.06 7.68 -4.32
CA LYS A 112 -13.12 6.78 -3.87
C LYS A 112 -14.19 6.56 -4.96
N ASN A 113 -14.53 7.61 -5.71
CA ASN A 113 -15.47 7.53 -6.83
C ASN A 113 -14.97 6.58 -7.95
N THR A 114 -13.66 6.44 -8.14
CA THR A 114 -13.09 5.48 -9.12
C THR A 114 -13.50 4.05 -8.79
N ILE A 115 -13.68 3.72 -7.52
CA ILE A 115 -14.06 2.37 -7.08
C ILE A 115 -15.57 2.21 -6.97
N THR A 116 -16.29 3.23 -6.46
CA THR A 116 -17.73 3.13 -6.18
C THR A 116 -18.61 3.31 -7.44
N ASN A 117 -18.11 4.00 -8.46
CA ASN A 117 -18.82 4.14 -9.73
C ASN A 117 -18.43 3.01 -10.70
N ASP A 118 -19.42 2.27 -11.20
CA ASP A 118 -19.22 1.07 -12.04
C ASP A 118 -18.43 1.35 -13.32
N GLU A 119 -18.74 2.44 -14.03
CA GLU A 119 -18.05 2.81 -15.26
C GLU A 119 -16.60 3.20 -14.98
N SER A 120 -16.37 4.04 -13.98
CA SER A 120 -15.03 4.44 -13.55
C SER A 120 -14.21 3.25 -13.10
N ARG A 121 -14.80 2.33 -12.34
CA ARG A 121 -14.16 1.11 -11.85
C ARG A 121 -13.75 0.20 -13.02
N LYS A 122 -14.65 0.00 -14.00
CA LYS A 122 -14.37 -0.77 -15.22
C LYS A 122 -13.26 -0.15 -16.05
N ASN A 123 -13.27 1.18 -16.21
CA ASN A 123 -12.22 1.90 -16.95
C ASN A 123 -10.86 1.81 -16.23
N ALA A 124 -10.83 1.94 -14.90
CA ALA A 124 -9.63 1.75 -14.11
C ALA A 124 -9.09 0.31 -14.26
N TYR A 125 -9.95 -0.71 -14.13
CA TYR A 125 -9.58 -2.10 -14.36
C TYR A 125 -8.96 -2.31 -15.75
N ASN A 126 -9.59 -1.83 -16.81
CA ASN A 126 -9.09 -1.95 -18.18
C ASN A 126 -7.71 -1.27 -18.34
N THR A 127 -7.55 -0.09 -17.73
CA THR A 127 -6.28 0.63 -17.75
C THR A 127 -5.17 -0.20 -17.07
N PHE A 128 -5.42 -0.76 -15.89
CA PHE A 128 -4.45 -1.62 -15.22
C PHE A 128 -4.10 -2.84 -16.08
N GLN A 129 -5.10 -3.52 -16.65
CA GLN A 129 -4.84 -4.71 -17.47
C GLN A 129 -3.96 -4.36 -18.68
N GLU A 130 -4.24 -3.24 -19.35
CA GLU A 130 -3.45 -2.85 -20.52
C GLU A 130 -2.03 -2.39 -20.13
N LEU A 131 -1.87 -1.65 -19.03
CA LEU A 131 -0.54 -1.27 -18.51
C LEU A 131 0.32 -2.50 -18.18
N LEU A 132 -0.26 -3.49 -17.49
CA LEU A 132 0.44 -4.73 -17.15
C LEU A 132 0.83 -5.52 -18.39
N LYS A 133 -0.07 -5.61 -19.39
CA LYS A 133 0.18 -6.26 -20.67
C LYS A 133 1.29 -5.57 -21.47
N LEU A 134 1.36 -4.24 -21.41
CA LEU A 134 2.45 -3.45 -22.02
C LEU A 134 3.77 -3.57 -21.24
N GLY A 135 3.79 -4.27 -20.12
CA GLY A 135 4.97 -4.44 -19.28
C GLY A 135 5.31 -3.25 -18.40
N ALA A 136 4.45 -2.22 -18.35
CA ALA A 136 4.64 -1.07 -17.47
C ALA A 136 4.39 -1.46 -15.99
N ILE A 137 4.98 -0.69 -15.09
CA ILE A 137 4.79 -0.79 -13.64
C ILE A 137 3.86 0.35 -13.22
N PRO A 138 2.58 0.05 -12.87
CA PRO A 138 1.67 1.08 -12.38
C PRO A 138 2.11 1.60 -11.01
N ILE A 139 2.20 2.94 -10.89
CA ILE A 139 2.43 3.66 -9.65
C ILE A 139 1.10 4.30 -9.26
N VAL A 140 0.50 3.78 -8.22
CA VAL A 140 -0.84 4.20 -7.77
C VAL A 140 -0.72 5.14 -6.59
N ASN A 141 -1.53 6.17 -6.58
CA ASN A 141 -1.75 7.02 -5.42
C ASN A 141 -3.19 7.54 -5.42
N GLU A 142 -3.62 8.09 -4.28
CA GLU A 142 -4.85 8.87 -4.25
C GLU A 142 -4.68 10.14 -5.10
N ASN A 143 -5.77 10.55 -5.77
CA ASN A 143 -5.81 11.85 -6.46
C ASN A 143 -6.14 12.96 -5.46
N ASP A 144 -5.20 13.26 -4.60
CA ASP A 144 -5.32 14.29 -3.56
C ASP A 144 -5.64 15.69 -4.15
N THR A 145 -5.40 15.91 -5.44
CA THR A 145 -5.63 17.22 -6.07
C THR A 145 -7.11 17.57 -6.22
N VAL A 146 -7.97 16.56 -6.26
CA VAL A 146 -9.42 16.70 -6.42
C VAL A 146 -10.21 16.03 -5.29
N SER A 147 -9.52 15.30 -4.41
CA SER A 147 -10.15 14.65 -3.26
C SER A 147 -10.55 15.68 -2.20
N THR A 148 -11.79 15.56 -1.70
CA THR A 148 -12.30 16.28 -0.54
C THR A 148 -12.42 15.34 0.66
N TYR A 149 -12.67 15.85 1.85
CA TYR A 149 -12.83 15.02 3.04
C TYR A 149 -13.90 13.93 2.91
N GLU A 150 -14.90 14.13 2.04
CA GLU A 150 -15.99 13.19 1.81
C GLU A 150 -15.65 12.06 0.84
N ILE A 151 -14.67 12.30 -0.05
CA ILE A 151 -14.32 11.38 -1.14
C ILE A 151 -12.88 10.81 -1.03
N GLN A 152 -12.19 11.10 0.06
CA GLN A 152 -10.88 10.51 0.34
C GLN A 152 -11.00 9.05 0.77
N PHE A 153 -10.04 8.23 0.38
CA PHE A 153 -9.87 6.90 0.98
C PHE A 153 -9.39 6.98 2.44
N GLY A 154 -8.74 8.08 2.79
CA GLY A 154 -8.21 8.34 4.11
C GLY A 154 -6.81 7.78 4.34
N ASP A 155 -6.48 6.66 3.71
CA ASP A 155 -5.17 6.02 3.80
C ASP A 155 -4.86 5.15 2.58
N ASN A 156 -3.57 4.97 2.30
CA ASN A 156 -3.11 4.13 1.20
C ASN A 156 -3.10 2.63 1.53
N ASP A 157 -3.33 2.22 2.78
CA ASP A 157 -3.50 0.82 3.14
C ASP A 157 -4.80 0.31 2.52
N THR A 158 -5.91 1.03 2.77
CA THR A 158 -7.21 0.74 2.17
C THR A 158 -7.15 0.84 0.64
N LEU A 159 -6.57 1.90 0.08
CA LEU A 159 -6.41 2.04 -1.38
C LEU A 159 -5.68 0.84 -1.98
N SER A 160 -4.60 0.36 -1.35
CA SER A 160 -3.82 -0.77 -1.85
C SER A 160 -4.63 -2.08 -1.89
N ALA A 161 -5.46 -2.32 -0.87
CA ALA A 161 -6.33 -3.48 -0.82
C ALA A 161 -7.47 -3.40 -1.86
N LEU A 162 -8.01 -2.20 -2.10
CA LEU A 162 -9.01 -1.96 -3.15
C LEU A 162 -8.41 -2.21 -4.55
N VAL A 163 -7.19 -1.75 -4.78
CA VAL A 163 -6.46 -2.05 -6.02
C VAL A 163 -6.21 -3.54 -6.15
N ALA A 164 -5.81 -4.23 -5.06
CA ALA A 164 -5.60 -5.68 -5.06
C ALA A 164 -6.87 -6.43 -5.47
N SER A 165 -8.01 -6.06 -4.89
CA SER A 165 -9.31 -6.61 -5.26
C SER A 165 -9.65 -6.31 -6.73
N LEU A 166 -9.48 -5.06 -7.17
CA LEU A 166 -9.81 -4.60 -8.52
C LEU A 166 -9.04 -5.38 -9.60
N VAL A 167 -7.75 -5.56 -9.42
CA VAL A 167 -6.89 -6.18 -10.44
C VAL A 167 -6.78 -7.70 -10.31
N GLY A 168 -7.37 -8.30 -9.27
CA GLY A 168 -7.23 -9.72 -8.96
C GLY A 168 -5.80 -10.09 -8.59
N ALA A 169 -5.22 -9.36 -7.63
CA ALA A 169 -3.86 -9.65 -7.15
C ALA A 169 -3.80 -10.96 -6.35
N ASP A 170 -2.64 -11.60 -6.38
CA ASP A 170 -2.37 -12.81 -5.59
C ASP A 170 -1.80 -12.47 -4.20
N LEU A 171 -1.12 -11.31 -4.10
CA LEU A 171 -0.41 -10.89 -2.90
C LEU A 171 -0.42 -9.37 -2.77
N LEU A 172 -0.73 -8.90 -1.56
CA LEU A 172 -0.52 -7.53 -1.12
C LEU A 172 0.57 -7.49 -0.05
N ILE A 173 1.67 -6.79 -0.30
CA ILE A 173 2.71 -6.51 0.70
C ILE A 173 2.53 -5.08 1.19
N LEU A 174 2.17 -4.93 2.46
CA LEU A 174 1.98 -3.65 3.11
C LEU A 174 3.20 -3.36 3.98
N LEU A 175 4.08 -2.48 3.49
CA LEU A 175 5.26 -2.05 4.22
C LEU A 175 4.92 -0.86 5.12
N SER A 176 5.27 -1.01 6.39
CA SER A 176 4.97 -0.07 7.47
C SER A 176 6.18 0.11 8.39
N ASP A 177 6.00 0.88 9.43
CA ASP A 177 6.95 1.09 10.53
C ASP A 177 6.87 0.05 11.65
N ILE A 178 6.02 -0.98 11.48
CA ILE A 178 5.84 -2.07 12.43
C ILE A 178 6.26 -3.40 11.83
N ASP A 179 6.72 -4.32 12.67
CA ASP A 179 7.19 -5.64 12.22
C ASP A 179 6.03 -6.56 11.76
N GLY A 180 4.82 -6.31 12.23
CA GLY A 180 3.62 -7.07 11.94
C GLY A 180 2.56 -6.89 13.03
N LEU A 181 1.68 -7.87 13.17
CA LEU A 181 0.63 -7.89 14.19
C LEU A 181 1.12 -8.60 15.45
N PHE A 182 0.77 -8.03 16.60
CA PHE A 182 0.98 -8.63 17.92
C PHE A 182 -0.35 -8.87 18.61
N THR A 183 -0.38 -9.73 19.60
CA THR A 183 -1.58 -10.01 20.42
C THR A 183 -2.01 -8.82 21.28
N ASP A 184 -1.10 -7.87 21.52
CA ASP A 184 -1.32 -6.60 22.23
C ASP A 184 -0.23 -5.60 21.81
N ASP A 185 -0.25 -4.36 22.30
CA ASP A 185 0.79 -3.38 22.02
C ASP A 185 2.13 -3.77 22.72
N PRO A 186 3.17 -4.16 21.96
CA PRO A 186 4.44 -4.58 22.55
C PRO A 186 5.19 -3.48 23.29
N HIS A 187 4.85 -2.20 23.07
CA HIS A 187 5.44 -1.07 23.80
C HIS A 187 4.86 -0.91 25.21
N HIS A 188 3.63 -1.40 25.42
CA HIS A 188 2.91 -1.31 26.69
C HIS A 188 2.77 -2.64 27.40
N ASN A 189 2.76 -3.75 26.66
CA ASN A 189 2.65 -5.10 27.22
C ASN A 189 3.84 -5.99 26.84
N PRO A 190 4.76 -6.28 27.77
CA PRO A 190 5.91 -7.15 27.50
C PRO A 190 5.56 -8.61 27.22
N ASN A 191 4.30 -9.03 27.45
CA ASN A 191 3.79 -10.35 27.11
C ASN A 191 3.09 -10.39 25.76
N ALA A 192 3.13 -9.30 24.99
CA ALA A 192 2.58 -9.30 23.63
C ALA A 192 3.38 -10.27 22.74
N GLU A 193 2.68 -11.22 22.13
CA GLU A 193 3.26 -12.22 21.25
C GLU A 193 3.07 -11.81 19.79
N PHE A 194 4.10 -12.05 18.99
CA PHE A 194 4.07 -11.79 17.55
C PHE A 194 3.20 -12.83 16.82
N ILE A 195 2.30 -12.36 15.97
CA ILE A 195 1.40 -13.21 15.17
C ILE A 195 2.01 -13.45 13.80
N HIS A 196 2.53 -14.64 13.56
CA HIS A 196 3.19 -15.00 12.30
C HIS A 196 2.20 -15.19 11.15
N VAL A 197 1.07 -15.86 11.39
CA VAL A 197 0.06 -16.20 10.38
C VAL A 197 -1.34 -15.99 10.94
N VAL A 198 -2.18 -15.36 10.15
CA VAL A 198 -3.62 -15.21 10.39
C VAL A 198 -4.36 -16.00 9.32
N GLU A 199 -4.93 -17.15 9.69
CA GLU A 199 -5.69 -18.00 8.76
C GLU A 199 -7.12 -17.47 8.54
N ASN A 200 -7.70 -16.86 9.56
CA ASN A 200 -9.03 -16.26 9.50
C ASN A 200 -9.01 -14.93 10.26
N LEU A 201 -9.45 -13.90 9.60
CA LEU A 201 -9.58 -12.58 10.20
C LEU A 201 -10.96 -12.46 10.84
N ASP A 202 -11.05 -12.76 12.13
CA ASP A 202 -12.27 -12.71 12.91
C ASP A 202 -12.54 -11.32 13.54
N GLU A 203 -13.70 -11.18 14.20
CA GLU A 203 -14.08 -9.92 14.84
C GLU A 203 -13.16 -9.55 16.02
N ASN A 204 -12.55 -10.53 16.70
CA ASN A 204 -11.68 -10.27 17.83
C ASN A 204 -10.39 -9.60 17.35
N LEU A 205 -9.77 -10.14 16.29
CA LEU A 205 -8.61 -9.52 15.64
C LEU A 205 -8.94 -8.11 15.11
N MET A 206 -10.13 -7.93 14.53
CA MET A 206 -10.57 -6.60 14.05
C MET A 206 -10.75 -5.60 15.21
N ARG A 207 -11.17 -6.03 16.38
CA ARG A 207 -11.30 -5.15 17.58
C ARG A 207 -9.94 -4.74 18.14
N MET A 208 -8.94 -5.63 18.14
CA MET A 208 -7.58 -5.33 18.60
C MET A 208 -6.97 -4.14 17.87
N GLY A 209 -7.32 -3.95 16.58
CA GLY A 209 -6.87 -2.78 15.81
C GLY A 209 -7.49 -1.45 16.20
N LYS A 210 -8.64 -1.45 16.90
CA LYS A 210 -9.35 -0.22 17.30
C LYS A 210 -8.79 0.41 18.58
N ASP A 211 -8.15 -0.39 19.43
CA ASP A 211 -7.67 0.06 20.75
C ASP A 211 -6.25 0.65 20.68
N THR A 212 -5.55 0.50 19.57
CA THR A 212 -4.19 1.05 19.36
C THR A 212 -4.25 2.41 18.65
N SER A 213 -4.34 3.50 19.41
CA SER A 213 -4.20 4.85 18.88
C SER A 213 -2.74 5.22 18.70
N SER A 214 -2.16 5.03 17.51
CA SER A 214 -0.86 5.61 17.18
C SER A 214 -1.01 7.11 16.88
N THR A 215 -0.27 7.95 17.58
CA THR A 215 -0.25 9.42 17.42
C THR A 215 0.54 9.90 16.19
N VAL A 216 1.17 8.99 15.44
CA VAL A 216 2.07 9.34 14.33
C VAL A 216 1.68 8.58 13.08
N GLY A 217 0.92 9.22 12.19
CA GLY A 217 0.55 8.70 10.86
C GLY A 217 -0.96 8.63 10.64
N THR A 218 -1.38 8.74 9.38
CA THR A 218 -2.80 8.63 8.97
C THR A 218 -3.31 7.19 8.89
N GLY A 219 -2.44 6.16 9.10
CA GLY A 219 -2.77 4.75 9.00
C GLY A 219 -2.40 3.98 10.27
N GLY A 220 -3.36 3.78 11.19
CA GLY A 220 -3.19 2.94 12.38
C GLY A 220 -3.34 1.44 12.09
N MET A 221 -3.29 0.59 13.15
CA MET A 221 -3.52 -0.85 13.01
C MET A 221 -4.91 -1.15 12.43
N SER A 222 -5.92 -0.34 12.76
CA SER A 222 -7.30 -0.49 12.24
C SER A 222 -7.38 -0.41 10.72
N THR A 223 -6.63 0.50 10.08
CA THR A 223 -6.59 0.63 8.61
C THR A 223 -5.91 -0.57 7.96
N LYS A 224 -4.85 -1.11 8.59
CA LYS A 224 -4.14 -2.30 8.13
C LYS A 224 -5.02 -3.56 8.21
N LEU A 225 -5.79 -3.71 9.29
CA LEU A 225 -6.73 -4.84 9.43
C LEU A 225 -7.92 -4.70 8.47
N SER A 226 -8.40 -3.47 8.23
CA SER A 226 -9.41 -3.21 7.19
C SER A 226 -8.88 -3.57 5.80
N ALA A 227 -7.65 -3.19 5.48
CA ALA A 227 -6.98 -3.59 4.25
C ALA A 227 -6.82 -5.12 4.14
N ALA A 228 -6.44 -5.79 5.24
CA ALA A 228 -6.34 -7.24 5.30
C ALA A 228 -7.70 -7.90 5.03
N LYS A 229 -8.79 -7.38 5.59
CA LYS A 229 -10.15 -7.88 5.34
C LYS A 229 -10.50 -7.80 3.85
N ILE A 230 -10.29 -6.66 3.20
CA ILE A 230 -10.56 -6.48 1.77
C ILE A 230 -9.72 -7.43 0.93
N ALA A 231 -8.40 -7.46 1.16
CA ALA A 231 -7.47 -8.27 0.37
C ALA A 231 -7.78 -9.77 0.49
N THR A 232 -7.94 -10.28 1.73
CA THR A 232 -8.15 -11.71 1.97
C THR A 232 -9.50 -12.19 1.46
N THR A 233 -10.58 -11.42 1.65
CA THR A 233 -11.90 -11.77 1.12
C THR A 233 -11.95 -11.71 -0.40
N SER A 234 -11.10 -10.90 -1.05
CA SER A 234 -10.94 -10.89 -2.51
C SER A 234 -10.10 -12.08 -3.03
N GLY A 235 -9.45 -12.83 -2.14
CA GLY A 235 -8.64 -14.01 -2.46
C GLY A 235 -7.13 -13.74 -2.54
N ALA A 236 -6.67 -12.53 -2.23
CA ALA A 236 -5.25 -12.22 -2.13
C ALA A 236 -4.71 -12.52 -0.73
N ASP A 237 -3.54 -13.16 -0.64
CA ASP A 237 -2.79 -13.12 0.60
C ASP A 237 -2.34 -11.70 0.89
N MET A 238 -2.18 -11.36 2.16
CA MET A 238 -1.61 -10.06 2.53
C MET A 238 -0.51 -10.25 3.57
N ILE A 239 0.53 -9.42 3.48
CA ILE A 239 1.60 -9.38 4.49
C ILE A 239 1.73 -7.96 5.01
N ILE A 240 1.76 -7.81 6.34
CA ILE A 240 2.23 -6.60 7.02
C ILE A 240 3.66 -6.85 7.45
N ALA A 241 4.60 -6.01 7.03
CA ALA A 241 6.00 -6.13 7.39
C ALA A 241 6.67 -4.78 7.56
N ASN A 242 7.79 -4.77 8.27
CA ASN A 242 8.60 -3.57 8.47
C ASN A 242 9.28 -3.15 7.17
N GLY A 243 9.03 -1.91 6.74
CA GLY A 243 9.60 -1.30 5.54
C GLY A 243 10.82 -0.43 5.80
N GLU A 244 11.52 -0.59 6.92
CA GLU A 244 12.74 0.15 7.19
C GLU A 244 13.87 -0.25 6.20
N ASP A 245 13.95 -1.55 5.88
CA ASP A 245 14.84 -2.11 4.86
C ASP A 245 14.02 -2.79 3.75
N PHE A 246 13.97 -2.19 2.57
CA PHE A 246 13.21 -2.72 1.43
C PHE A 246 13.72 -4.05 0.87
N HIS A 247 14.90 -4.52 1.26
CA HIS A 247 15.35 -5.89 0.96
C HIS A 247 14.45 -6.95 1.60
N ILE A 248 13.57 -6.56 2.51
CA ILE A 248 12.53 -7.46 3.05
C ILE A 248 11.64 -8.02 1.96
N ILE A 249 11.40 -7.28 0.88
CA ILE A 249 10.49 -7.67 -0.21
C ILE A 249 10.90 -9.03 -0.79
N HIS A 250 12.17 -9.20 -1.19
CA HIS A 250 12.58 -10.48 -1.74
C HIS A 250 12.65 -11.59 -0.68
N LYS A 251 12.96 -11.26 0.58
CA LYS A 251 12.94 -12.24 1.68
C LYS A 251 11.53 -12.82 1.88
N LEU A 252 10.49 -11.95 1.82
CA LEU A 252 9.09 -12.36 1.88
C LEU A 252 8.74 -13.28 0.70
N LEU A 253 9.11 -12.91 -0.52
CA LEU A 253 8.86 -13.71 -1.72
C LEU A 253 9.68 -15.03 -1.77
N GLN A 254 10.73 -15.16 -0.97
CA GLN A 254 11.43 -16.42 -0.74
C GLN A 254 10.74 -17.32 0.30
N GLY A 255 9.63 -16.87 0.90
CA GLY A 255 8.91 -17.63 1.92
C GLY A 255 9.57 -17.60 3.30
N ARG A 256 10.44 -16.62 3.57
CA ARG A 256 11.06 -16.46 4.88
C ARG A 256 10.04 -15.90 5.87
N ASP A 257 10.22 -16.26 7.13
CA ASP A 257 9.32 -15.86 8.22
C ASP A 257 9.60 -14.44 8.71
N TYR A 258 9.06 -13.47 7.98
CA TYR A 258 9.02 -12.05 8.33
C TYR A 258 7.60 -11.53 8.21
N GLY A 259 7.25 -10.59 9.07
CA GLY A 259 5.92 -9.98 9.05
C GLY A 259 4.78 -10.94 9.43
N THR A 260 3.58 -10.42 9.46
CA THR A 260 2.36 -11.19 9.65
C THR A 260 1.73 -11.52 8.30
N LEU A 261 1.57 -12.80 8.01
CA LEU A 261 0.89 -13.29 6.80
C LEU A 261 -0.60 -13.54 7.08
N PHE A 262 -1.47 -12.87 6.34
CA PHE A 262 -2.91 -13.10 6.30
C PHE A 262 -3.24 -13.94 5.07
N LEU A 263 -3.92 -15.08 5.26
CA LEU A 263 -4.24 -15.98 4.15
C LEU A 263 -5.48 -15.52 3.40
N GLY A 264 -5.35 -15.45 2.09
CA GLY A 264 -6.44 -15.16 1.17
C GLY A 264 -7.47 -16.28 1.16
N LYS A 265 -8.73 -15.92 1.40
CA LYS A 265 -9.87 -16.82 1.33
C LYS A 265 -10.97 -16.13 0.55
N LYS A 266 -11.04 -16.42 -0.74
CA LYS A 266 -12.02 -15.78 -1.61
C LYS A 266 -13.43 -16.04 -1.14
N ASP A 267 -14.13 -14.98 -0.79
CA ASP A 267 -15.54 -15.00 -0.46
C ASP A 267 -16.35 -14.57 -1.70
N HIS A 268 -17.09 -15.49 -2.29
CA HIS A 268 -17.89 -15.21 -3.49
C HIS A 268 -19.11 -14.32 -3.21
N THR A 269 -19.45 -14.12 -1.95
CA THR A 269 -20.53 -13.22 -1.52
C THR A 269 -20.00 -11.81 -1.20
N PHE A 270 -18.68 -11.61 -1.15
CA PHE A 270 -18.07 -10.32 -0.87
C PHE A 270 -18.30 -9.34 -2.03
N SER A 271 -19.03 -8.28 -1.75
CA SER A 271 -19.19 -7.12 -2.62
C SER A 271 -18.32 -5.98 -2.11
N LEU A 272 -17.36 -5.56 -2.93
CA LEU A 272 -16.52 -4.41 -2.62
C LEU A 272 -17.34 -3.14 -2.42
N GLU A 273 -18.40 -2.99 -3.20
CA GLU A 273 -19.32 -1.85 -3.14
C GLU A 273 -20.08 -1.81 -1.81
N GLU A 274 -20.68 -2.93 -1.40
CA GLU A 274 -21.37 -3.05 -0.11
C GLU A 274 -20.42 -2.78 1.05
N TYR A 275 -19.18 -3.31 0.98
CA TYR A 275 -18.17 -3.06 2.00
C TYR A 275 -17.82 -1.57 2.12
N LEU A 276 -17.66 -0.86 1.00
CA LEU A 276 -17.39 0.59 1.01
C LEU A 276 -18.57 1.40 1.59
N HIS A 277 -19.81 0.97 1.37
CA HIS A 277 -20.96 1.58 2.00
C HIS A 277 -20.99 1.38 3.52
N THR A 278 -20.52 0.25 4.03
CA THR A 278 -20.48 -0.02 5.48
C THR A 278 -19.41 0.78 6.24
N ILE A 279 -18.31 1.16 5.57
CA ILE A 279 -17.23 1.96 6.20
C ILE A 279 -17.61 3.46 6.26
N ASN A 280 -18.57 3.91 5.47
CA ASN A 280 -18.92 5.32 5.31
C ASN A 280 -20.12 5.76 6.18
N ASN A 281 -20.75 4.84 6.88
CA ASN A 281 -21.79 5.06 7.88
C ASN A 281 -21.23 4.88 9.29
#